data_cfeea1d20b3bc03e33112d26589c024f
#
_entry.id   cfeea1d20b3bc03e33112d26589c024f
#
_cell.length_a   1.000
_cell.length_b   1.000
_cell.length_c   1.000
_cell.angle_alpha   90.00
_cell.angle_beta   90.00
_cell.angle_gamma   90.00
#
_symmetry.space_group_name_H-M   'P 1'
#
loop_
_entity.id
_entity.type
_entity.pdbx_description
1 polymer ?
#
loop_
_entity_poly.entity_id
_entity_poly.type
_entity_poly.pdbx_seq_one_letter_code
_entity_poly.pdbx_strand_id
1 'polypeptide(L)'
;EDIVRRIDDADEVLLSYTSSIRREVMERCPKIKYIGMCCSRYSPESANVDIIYANEHGIKVTGIRDYGDEGVVEYVISELVRCFHGFGEPAWEGEVREITGLKAGIIGLGKSGGMIADALRFFGAEISYFARSEKEWAREKGYRFLPLDQLLEQSEAVFCCLNKNTVLLHEAEFRKLGDKKILFNTGLSPAWDEEPFVKWLSGNNLCFCDTVGALGGAHLLEHPHVRCVQASTGRTRQAFDRLSEKVLANLSEYNG
;
A
#
# COMPACT_ATOMS: atom_id res chain seq x y z
N GLU A 1 4.62 -23.01 -19.61
CA GLU A 1 4.82 -23.21 -21.05
C GLU A 1 4.87 -21.88 -21.81
N ASP A 2 3.86 -21.01 -21.72
CA ASP A 2 3.75 -19.78 -22.51
C ASP A 2 4.87 -18.76 -22.19
N ILE A 3 5.27 -18.61 -20.93
CA ILE A 3 6.36 -17.72 -20.53
C ILE A 3 7.69 -18.17 -21.13
N VAL A 4 8.02 -19.45 -21.05
CA VAL A 4 9.25 -20.01 -21.61
C VAL A 4 9.31 -19.78 -23.12
N ARG A 5 8.20 -20.01 -23.82
CA ARG A 5 8.12 -19.76 -25.27
C ARG A 5 8.30 -18.29 -25.63
N ARG A 6 7.83 -17.37 -24.78
CA ARG A 6 7.98 -15.90 -25.00
C ARG A 6 9.39 -15.40 -24.70
N ILE A 7 10.08 -16.01 -23.76
CA ILE A 7 11.47 -15.69 -23.43
C ILE A 7 12.39 -16.22 -24.54
N ASP A 8 12.14 -17.45 -24.97
CA ASP A 8 12.90 -18.14 -26.02
C ASP A 8 14.41 -18.09 -25.71
N ASP A 9 15.19 -17.38 -26.48
CA ASP A 9 16.65 -17.28 -26.34
C ASP A 9 17.12 -15.90 -25.85
N ALA A 10 16.22 -15.09 -25.37
CA ALA A 10 16.53 -13.78 -24.79
C ALA A 10 17.42 -13.89 -23.54
N ASP A 11 18.41 -13.00 -23.44
CA ASP A 11 19.27 -12.86 -22.27
C ASP A 11 18.82 -11.75 -21.30
N GLU A 12 17.95 -10.83 -21.76
CA GLU A 12 17.32 -9.78 -20.96
C GLU A 12 15.81 -9.86 -21.04
N VAL A 13 15.13 -9.84 -19.90
CA VAL A 13 13.68 -9.98 -19.81
C VAL A 13 13.09 -8.86 -18.99
N LEU A 14 12.09 -8.14 -19.53
CA LEU A 14 11.25 -7.23 -18.76
C LEU A 14 9.95 -7.94 -18.38
N LEU A 15 9.70 -8.04 -17.07
CA LEU A 15 8.62 -8.82 -16.49
C LEU A 15 7.53 -7.93 -15.92
N SER A 16 6.28 -8.08 -16.40
CA SER A 16 5.13 -7.40 -15.83
C SER A 16 4.71 -7.99 -14.46
N TYR A 17 3.95 -7.24 -13.69
CA TYR A 17 3.43 -7.68 -12.39
C TYR A 17 2.42 -8.84 -12.46
N THR A 18 1.86 -9.11 -13.63
CA THR A 18 0.89 -10.20 -13.86
C THR A 18 1.54 -11.54 -14.12
N SER A 19 2.86 -11.57 -14.33
CA SER A 19 3.62 -12.77 -14.67
C SER A 19 4.65 -13.10 -13.60
N SER A 20 5.07 -14.36 -13.52
CA SER A 20 6.08 -14.79 -12.57
C SER A 20 7.14 -15.64 -13.27
N ILE A 21 8.41 -15.37 -12.97
CA ILE A 21 9.55 -16.19 -13.40
C ILE A 21 10.08 -16.90 -12.16
N ARG A 22 9.67 -18.17 -11.99
CA ARG A 22 10.17 -19.04 -10.93
C ARG A 22 11.33 -19.88 -11.44
N ARG A 23 11.93 -20.65 -10.54
CA ARG A 23 13.07 -21.53 -10.81
C ARG A 23 12.91 -22.33 -12.11
N GLU A 24 11.75 -22.99 -12.28
CA GLU A 24 11.48 -23.88 -13.41
C GLU A 24 11.51 -23.15 -14.77
N VAL A 25 11.21 -21.85 -14.79
CA VAL A 25 11.30 -21.02 -16.00
C VAL A 25 12.76 -20.69 -16.32
N MET A 26 13.54 -20.30 -15.29
CA MET A 26 14.95 -19.96 -15.46
C MET A 26 15.80 -21.19 -15.86
N GLU A 27 15.50 -22.37 -15.30
CA GLU A 27 16.14 -23.64 -15.70
C GLU A 27 15.93 -23.97 -17.20
N ARG A 28 14.75 -23.62 -17.76
CA ARG A 28 14.42 -23.83 -19.16
C ARG A 28 14.89 -22.72 -20.09
N CYS A 29 15.26 -21.56 -19.54
CA CYS A 29 15.77 -20.40 -20.28
C CYS A 29 17.18 -20.02 -19.79
N PRO A 30 18.22 -20.87 -20.03
CA PRO A 30 19.54 -20.71 -19.42
C PRO A 30 20.35 -19.53 -19.96
N LYS A 31 19.86 -18.85 -21.00
CA LYS A 31 20.48 -17.64 -21.55
C LYS A 31 20.16 -16.38 -20.76
N ILE A 32 19.16 -16.39 -19.88
CA ILE A 32 18.75 -15.21 -19.09
C ILE A 32 19.92 -14.77 -18.21
N LYS A 33 20.28 -13.50 -18.31
CA LYS A 33 21.28 -12.82 -17.48
C LYS A 33 20.67 -11.68 -16.66
N TYR A 34 19.57 -11.10 -17.14
CA TYR A 34 18.90 -9.97 -16.51
C TYR A 34 17.38 -10.15 -16.52
N ILE A 35 16.74 -9.83 -15.37
CA ILE A 35 15.29 -9.73 -15.24
C ILE A 35 14.94 -8.39 -14.62
N GLY A 36 14.35 -7.49 -15.41
CA GLY A 36 13.79 -6.21 -14.98
C GLY A 36 12.32 -6.36 -14.57
N MET A 37 12.01 -6.34 -13.29
CA MET A 37 10.63 -6.34 -12.81
C MET A 37 10.00 -4.96 -13.03
N CYS A 38 9.01 -4.86 -13.91
CA CYS A 38 8.20 -3.66 -14.13
C CYS A 38 7.13 -3.51 -13.03
N CYS A 39 7.52 -3.73 -11.79
CA CYS A 39 6.69 -3.64 -10.60
C CYS A 39 7.55 -3.49 -9.34
N SER A 40 6.86 -3.27 -8.20
CA SER A 40 7.54 -3.09 -6.92
C SER A 40 8.28 -4.35 -6.46
N ARG A 41 9.52 -4.14 -5.99
CA ARG A 41 10.34 -5.16 -5.34
C ARG A 41 10.72 -4.66 -3.95
N TYR A 42 10.09 -5.19 -2.91
CA TYR A 42 10.38 -4.85 -1.51
C TYR A 42 11.23 -5.90 -0.80
N SER A 43 10.94 -7.17 -1.04
CA SER A 43 11.69 -8.30 -0.46
C SER A 43 11.72 -9.48 -1.45
N PRO A 44 12.59 -10.49 -1.24
CA PRO A 44 12.59 -11.70 -2.06
C PRO A 44 11.22 -12.42 -2.08
N GLU A 45 10.54 -12.47 -0.94
CA GLU A 45 9.27 -13.17 -0.78
C GLU A 45 8.11 -12.48 -1.51
N SER A 46 8.19 -11.14 -1.62
CA SER A 46 7.18 -10.34 -2.33
C SER A 46 7.41 -10.27 -3.85
N ALA A 47 8.56 -10.74 -4.32
CA ALA A 47 8.92 -10.70 -5.73
C ALA A 47 8.15 -11.76 -6.55
N ASN A 48 7.84 -11.42 -7.79
CA ASN A 48 7.31 -12.38 -8.77
C ASN A 48 8.44 -13.10 -9.57
N VAL A 49 9.68 -13.01 -9.07
CA VAL A 49 10.86 -13.75 -9.52
C VAL A 49 11.40 -14.56 -8.34
N ASP A 50 11.93 -15.75 -8.58
CA ASP A 50 12.73 -16.48 -7.58
C ASP A 50 14.09 -15.82 -7.46
N ILE A 51 14.19 -14.88 -6.52
CA ILE A 51 15.39 -14.07 -6.27
C ILE A 51 16.57 -14.91 -5.78
N ILE A 52 16.29 -15.94 -4.98
CA ILE A 52 17.33 -16.82 -4.42
C ILE A 52 18.00 -17.59 -5.55
N TYR A 53 17.20 -18.29 -6.35
CA TYR A 53 17.68 -19.03 -7.50
C TYR A 53 18.42 -18.13 -8.50
N ALA A 54 17.86 -16.94 -8.80
CA ALA A 54 18.49 -15.99 -9.71
C ALA A 54 19.89 -15.58 -9.25
N ASN A 55 20.05 -15.24 -7.96
CA ASN A 55 21.32 -14.85 -7.37
C ASN A 55 22.36 -16.00 -7.42
N GLU A 56 21.94 -17.23 -7.11
CA GLU A 56 22.80 -18.41 -7.14
C GLU A 56 23.32 -18.73 -8.57
N HIS A 57 22.58 -18.31 -9.61
CA HIS A 57 22.92 -18.54 -11.02
C HIS A 57 23.44 -17.30 -11.75
N GLY A 58 23.78 -16.23 -11.01
CA GLY A 58 24.35 -15.02 -11.59
C GLY A 58 23.37 -14.18 -12.44
N ILE A 59 22.06 -14.40 -12.28
CA ILE A 59 21.03 -13.62 -12.97
C ILE A 59 20.76 -12.35 -12.18
N LYS A 60 21.00 -11.19 -12.78
CA LYS A 60 20.71 -9.89 -12.16
C LYS A 60 19.20 -9.64 -12.17
N VAL A 61 18.61 -9.38 -11.02
CA VAL A 61 17.18 -9.01 -10.90
C VAL A 61 17.05 -7.61 -10.33
N THR A 62 16.42 -6.73 -11.08
CA THR A 62 16.05 -5.39 -10.61
C THR A 62 14.54 -5.28 -10.43
N GLY A 63 14.11 -4.28 -9.69
CA GLY A 63 12.72 -3.91 -9.52
C GLY A 63 12.65 -2.44 -9.15
N ILE A 64 11.46 -1.90 -9.12
CA ILE A 64 11.22 -0.48 -8.89
C ILE A 64 10.45 -0.25 -7.59
N ARG A 65 10.49 0.99 -7.11
CA ARG A 65 9.72 1.45 -5.94
C ARG A 65 9.25 2.87 -6.20
N ASP A 66 8.29 3.30 -5.41
CA ASP A 66 7.90 4.71 -5.29
C ASP A 66 7.52 5.33 -6.65
N TYR A 67 6.54 4.74 -7.33
CA TYR A 67 6.07 5.22 -8.63
C TYR A 67 4.56 5.55 -8.68
N GLY A 68 3.75 5.03 -7.75
CA GLY A 68 2.29 5.21 -7.73
C GLY A 68 1.73 5.84 -6.46
N ASP A 69 2.58 6.39 -5.59
CA ASP A 69 2.18 6.88 -4.27
C ASP A 69 1.29 8.13 -4.33
N GLU A 70 1.47 8.98 -5.34
CA GLU A 70 0.71 10.23 -5.50
C GLU A 70 -0.78 9.96 -5.68
N GLY A 71 -1.16 9.01 -6.55
CA GLY A 71 -2.56 8.63 -6.77
C GLY A 71 -3.21 8.04 -5.51
N VAL A 72 -2.43 7.34 -4.69
CA VAL A 72 -2.89 6.84 -3.37
C VAL A 72 -3.22 8.00 -2.43
N VAL A 73 -2.36 9.02 -2.38
CA VAL A 73 -2.60 10.22 -1.55
C VAL A 73 -3.84 10.96 -2.00
N GLU A 74 -4.00 11.18 -3.30
CA GLU A 74 -5.18 11.83 -3.88
C GLU A 74 -6.47 11.08 -3.52
N TYR A 75 -6.47 9.76 -3.61
CA TYR A 75 -7.60 8.92 -3.19
C TYR A 75 -7.93 9.15 -1.71
N VAL A 76 -6.96 9.04 -0.81
CA VAL A 76 -7.16 9.20 0.63
C VAL A 76 -7.77 10.56 0.96
N ILE A 77 -7.22 11.63 0.40
CA ILE A 77 -7.72 12.99 0.65
C ILE A 77 -9.12 13.17 0.06
N SER A 78 -9.37 12.68 -1.15
CA SER A 78 -10.68 12.81 -1.80
C SER A 78 -11.78 12.11 -1.01
N GLU A 79 -11.52 10.87 -0.54
CA GLU A 79 -12.52 10.12 0.23
C GLU A 79 -12.76 10.71 1.62
N LEU A 80 -11.71 11.22 2.30
CA LEU A 80 -11.90 11.94 3.55
C LEU A 80 -12.73 13.21 3.38
N VAL A 81 -12.44 14.03 2.37
CA VAL A 81 -13.21 15.25 2.08
C VAL A 81 -14.67 14.89 1.78
N ARG A 82 -14.91 13.89 0.91
CA ARG A 82 -16.27 13.42 0.61
C ARG A 82 -17.02 12.97 1.85
N CYS A 83 -16.35 12.15 2.68
CA CYS A 83 -16.90 11.59 3.91
C CYS A 83 -17.27 12.69 4.93
N PHE A 84 -16.38 13.65 5.14
CA PHE A 84 -16.58 14.70 6.13
C PHE A 84 -17.57 15.79 5.69
N HIS A 85 -17.61 16.12 4.41
CA HIS A 85 -18.52 17.12 3.86
C HIS A 85 -19.87 16.54 3.39
N GLY A 86 -20.00 15.22 3.31
CA GLY A 86 -21.23 14.58 2.82
C GLY A 86 -21.43 14.77 1.32
N PHE A 87 -20.36 14.80 0.52
CA PHE A 87 -20.45 14.93 -0.94
C PHE A 87 -20.89 13.61 -1.58
N GLY A 88 -22.18 13.49 -1.89
CA GLY A 88 -22.77 12.32 -2.53
C GLY A 88 -23.37 11.27 -1.58
N GLU A 89 -23.12 11.38 -0.29
CA GLU A 89 -23.71 10.56 0.78
C GLU A 89 -23.79 11.39 2.08
N PRO A 90 -24.53 10.97 3.10
CA PRO A 90 -24.56 11.69 4.39
C PRO A 90 -23.17 11.86 4.97
N ALA A 91 -22.92 13.04 5.56
CA ALA A 91 -21.66 13.31 6.26
C ALA A 91 -21.43 12.30 7.39
N TRP A 92 -20.16 11.96 7.64
CA TRP A 92 -19.77 11.06 8.72
C TRP A 92 -20.33 11.54 10.06
N GLU A 93 -20.95 10.63 10.80
CA GLU A 93 -21.67 10.94 12.06
C GLU A 93 -22.79 12.00 11.95
N GLY A 94 -23.22 12.35 10.72
CA GLY A 94 -24.29 13.34 10.50
C GLY A 94 -23.87 14.80 10.66
N GLU A 95 -22.58 15.06 10.85
CA GLU A 95 -22.03 16.41 11.02
C GLU A 95 -21.00 16.74 9.93
N VAL A 96 -21.18 17.89 9.26
CA VAL A 96 -20.21 18.39 8.29
C VAL A 96 -19.00 18.95 9.04
N ARG A 97 -17.81 18.43 8.73
CA ARG A 97 -16.56 18.83 9.38
C ARG A 97 -15.39 18.92 8.40
N GLU A 98 -14.34 19.58 8.80
CA GLU A 98 -13.09 19.72 8.08
C GLU A 98 -12.07 18.64 8.49
N ILE A 99 -10.98 18.52 7.72
CA ILE A 99 -9.79 17.74 8.13
C ILE A 99 -9.01 18.45 9.25
N THR A 100 -9.19 19.77 9.39
CA THR A 100 -8.53 20.57 10.44
C THR A 100 -8.79 19.98 11.83
N GLY A 101 -7.71 19.71 12.56
CA GLY A 101 -7.77 19.12 13.90
C GLY A 101 -8.01 17.60 13.94
N LEU A 102 -8.18 16.94 12.79
CA LEU A 102 -8.32 15.48 12.73
C LEU A 102 -7.09 14.79 13.37
N LYS A 103 -7.32 13.91 14.33
CA LYS A 103 -6.26 13.05 14.88
C LYS A 103 -6.01 11.86 13.96
N ALA A 104 -5.00 11.98 13.11
CA ALA A 104 -4.65 10.99 12.10
C ALA A 104 -3.51 10.09 12.58
N GLY A 105 -3.74 8.77 12.54
CA GLY A 105 -2.77 7.74 12.88
C GLY A 105 -2.24 7.03 11.64
N ILE A 106 -0.94 7.11 11.37
CA ILE A 106 -0.30 6.45 10.22
C ILE A 106 0.41 5.18 10.70
N ILE A 107 -0.03 4.02 10.24
CA ILE A 107 0.64 2.73 10.50
C ILE A 107 1.55 2.42 9.32
N GLY A 108 2.87 2.60 9.51
CA GLY A 108 3.86 2.47 8.47
C GLY A 108 4.23 3.80 7.80
N LEU A 109 5.28 4.47 8.30
CA LEU A 109 5.75 5.76 7.77
C LEU A 109 6.86 5.55 6.72
N GLY A 110 6.51 4.85 5.63
CA GLY A 110 7.29 4.73 4.40
C GLY A 110 7.00 5.87 3.43
N LYS A 111 7.19 5.64 2.11
CA LYS A 111 6.93 6.65 1.08
C LYS A 111 5.47 7.09 1.07
N SER A 112 4.53 6.16 0.84
CA SER A 112 3.09 6.46 0.80
C SER A 112 2.59 7.05 2.13
N GLY A 113 2.94 6.41 3.27
CA GLY A 113 2.52 6.90 4.59
C GLY A 113 3.06 8.29 4.91
N GLY A 114 4.30 8.60 4.50
CA GLY A 114 4.88 9.93 4.66
C GLY A 114 4.15 10.98 3.82
N MET A 115 3.83 10.66 2.57
CA MET A 115 3.09 11.57 1.69
C MET A 115 1.65 11.79 2.17
N ILE A 116 0.97 10.76 2.67
CA ILE A 116 -0.36 10.89 3.29
C ILE A 116 -0.27 11.78 4.53
N ALA A 117 0.71 11.56 5.40
CA ALA A 117 0.93 12.40 6.58
C ALA A 117 1.15 13.88 6.22
N ASP A 118 1.99 14.15 5.19
CA ASP A 118 2.28 15.50 4.71
C ASP A 118 1.01 16.17 4.15
N ALA A 119 0.21 15.46 3.36
CA ALA A 119 -1.04 15.97 2.80
C ALA A 119 -2.07 16.26 3.89
N LEU A 120 -2.27 15.35 4.84
CA LEU A 120 -3.18 15.56 5.97
C LEU A 120 -2.71 16.73 6.84
N ARG A 121 -1.42 16.86 7.08
CA ARG A 121 -0.84 17.99 7.83
C ARG A 121 -1.08 19.32 7.11
N PHE A 122 -0.99 19.36 5.78
CA PHE A 122 -1.30 20.55 4.99
C PHE A 122 -2.75 21.03 5.24
N PHE A 123 -3.70 20.09 5.41
CA PHE A 123 -5.09 20.40 5.77
C PHE A 123 -5.31 20.61 7.29
N GLY A 124 -4.27 20.66 8.09
CA GLY A 124 -4.36 20.97 9.52
C GLY A 124 -4.62 19.77 10.44
N ALA A 125 -4.47 18.53 9.98
CA ALA A 125 -4.56 17.35 10.85
C ALA A 125 -3.39 17.26 11.84
N GLU A 126 -3.62 16.61 12.98
CA GLU A 126 -2.62 16.23 13.97
C GLU A 126 -2.10 14.83 13.64
N ILE A 127 -0.82 14.72 13.29
CA ILE A 127 -0.24 13.47 12.81
C ILE A 127 0.47 12.71 13.94
N SER A 128 0.03 11.47 14.15
CA SER A 128 0.77 10.46 14.90
C SER A 128 1.12 9.29 13.98
N TYR A 129 2.22 8.58 14.26
CA TYR A 129 2.59 7.43 13.45
C TYR A 129 3.20 6.31 14.28
N PHE A 130 3.06 5.09 13.77
CA PHE A 130 3.74 3.89 14.21
C PHE A 130 4.64 3.36 13.10
N ALA A 131 5.87 3.02 13.44
CA ALA A 131 6.86 2.40 12.56
C ALA A 131 7.83 1.55 13.38
N ARG A 132 8.67 0.75 12.73
CA ARG A 132 9.71 -0.07 13.40
C ARG A 132 10.71 0.76 14.21
N SER A 133 10.89 2.03 13.86
CA SER A 133 11.74 2.99 14.56
C SER A 133 11.24 4.41 14.32
N GLU A 134 11.53 5.29 15.26
CA GLU A 134 11.30 6.72 15.08
C GLU A 134 12.07 7.26 13.85
N LYS A 135 11.46 8.24 13.16
CA LYS A 135 12.04 8.89 11.98
C LYS A 135 12.39 10.33 12.33
N GLU A 136 13.65 10.70 12.18
CA GLU A 136 14.13 12.05 12.49
C GLU A 136 13.41 13.13 11.68
N TRP A 137 13.26 12.93 10.37
CA TRP A 137 12.53 13.85 9.51
C TRP A 137 11.06 14.05 9.91
N ALA A 138 10.42 13.01 10.47
CA ALA A 138 9.03 13.09 10.94
C ALA A 138 8.95 13.88 12.26
N ARG A 139 9.92 13.71 13.14
CA ARG A 139 10.07 14.50 14.37
C ARG A 139 10.27 15.99 14.05
N GLU A 140 11.12 16.31 13.06
CA GLU A 140 11.33 17.69 12.59
C GLU A 140 10.06 18.34 12.04
N LYS A 141 9.16 17.55 11.43
CA LYS A 141 7.82 17.97 10.98
C LYS A 141 6.79 18.04 12.12
N GLY A 142 7.16 17.65 13.33
CA GLY A 142 6.26 17.61 14.48
C GLY A 142 5.29 16.42 14.50
N TYR A 143 5.58 15.34 13.75
CA TYR A 143 4.81 14.11 13.81
C TYR A 143 5.17 13.31 15.07
N ARG A 144 4.16 12.76 15.76
CA ARG A 144 4.35 12.05 17.02
C ARG A 144 4.57 10.57 16.76
N PHE A 145 5.73 10.05 17.17
CA PHE A 145 5.98 8.61 17.18
C PHE A 145 5.30 7.97 18.39
N LEU A 146 4.43 6.99 18.19
CA LEU A 146 3.68 6.32 19.25
C LEU A 146 3.76 4.80 19.13
N PRO A 147 3.69 4.06 20.26
CA PRO A 147 3.32 2.65 20.26
C PRO A 147 1.98 2.43 19.58
N LEU A 148 1.79 1.24 18.96
CA LEU A 148 0.61 0.97 18.14
C LEU A 148 -0.70 1.13 18.90
N ASP A 149 -0.78 0.60 20.11
CA ASP A 149 -1.98 0.69 20.98
C ASP A 149 -2.35 2.14 21.30
N GLN A 150 -1.38 2.99 21.65
CA GLN A 150 -1.61 4.41 21.90
C GLN A 150 -2.03 5.16 20.64
N LEU A 151 -1.45 4.84 19.48
CA LEU A 151 -1.86 5.43 18.22
C LEU A 151 -3.32 5.09 17.92
N LEU A 152 -3.72 3.82 18.07
CA LEU A 152 -5.09 3.37 17.81
C LEU A 152 -6.11 4.04 18.72
N GLU A 153 -5.82 4.13 20.04
CA GLU A 153 -6.69 4.78 21.03
C GLU A 153 -6.89 6.26 20.73
N GLN A 154 -5.83 6.98 20.34
CA GLN A 154 -5.85 8.43 20.16
C GLN A 154 -6.34 8.90 18.81
N SER A 155 -6.32 8.05 17.77
CA SER A 155 -6.66 8.44 16.40
C SER A 155 -8.17 8.38 16.15
N GLU A 156 -8.68 9.30 15.34
CA GLU A 156 -10.04 9.28 14.78
C GLU A 156 -10.06 8.59 13.41
N ALA A 157 -8.99 8.79 12.62
CA ALA A 157 -8.78 8.09 11.35
C ALA A 157 -7.40 7.42 11.35
N VAL A 158 -7.34 6.16 10.90
CA VAL A 158 -6.12 5.36 10.84
C VAL A 158 -5.84 4.96 9.39
N PHE A 159 -4.59 5.11 8.97
CA PHE A 159 -4.13 4.86 7.61
C PHE A 159 -3.07 3.76 7.62
N CYS A 160 -3.44 2.58 7.10
CA CYS A 160 -2.54 1.44 6.97
C CYS A 160 -1.70 1.56 5.69
N CYS A 161 -0.39 1.79 5.84
CA CYS A 161 0.59 1.96 4.77
C CYS A 161 1.68 0.89 4.89
N LEU A 162 1.25 -0.36 4.95
CA LEU A 162 2.11 -1.51 5.25
C LEU A 162 2.56 -2.23 3.97
N ASN A 163 3.66 -2.96 4.09
CA ASN A 163 4.09 -3.88 3.03
C ASN A 163 3.07 -5.02 2.87
N LYS A 164 3.02 -5.58 1.66
CA LYS A 164 2.17 -6.74 1.36
C LYS A 164 2.39 -7.87 2.38
N ASN A 165 1.30 -8.53 2.76
CA ASN A 165 1.25 -9.64 3.71
C ASN A 165 1.73 -9.28 5.14
N THR A 166 1.60 -8.01 5.53
CA THR A 166 1.86 -7.57 6.91
C THR A 166 0.54 -7.31 7.61
N VAL A 167 0.21 -8.14 8.58
CA VAL A 167 -0.98 -8.02 9.44
C VAL A 167 -0.53 -7.48 10.80
N LEU A 168 -1.14 -6.40 11.26
CA LEU A 168 -0.87 -5.75 12.55
C LEU A 168 -2.14 -5.50 13.38
N LEU A 169 -3.32 -5.59 12.75
CA LEU A 169 -4.59 -5.35 13.45
C LEU A 169 -5.27 -6.70 13.74
N HIS A 170 -5.03 -7.20 14.92
CA HIS A 170 -5.65 -8.39 15.50
C HIS A 170 -6.83 -8.01 16.41
N GLU A 171 -7.42 -8.93 17.12
CA GLU A 171 -8.55 -8.64 18.01
C GLU A 171 -8.20 -7.60 19.10
N ALA A 172 -6.98 -7.64 19.63
CA ALA A 172 -6.53 -6.70 20.65
C ALA A 172 -6.44 -5.27 20.10
N GLU A 173 -5.91 -5.12 18.89
CA GLU A 173 -5.75 -3.83 18.20
C GLU A 173 -7.11 -3.24 17.81
N PHE A 174 -8.08 -4.03 17.35
CA PHE A 174 -9.44 -3.55 17.10
C PHE A 174 -10.17 -3.13 18.38
N ARG A 175 -9.92 -3.78 19.51
CA ARG A 175 -10.43 -3.32 20.81
C ARG A 175 -9.84 -1.96 21.20
N LYS A 176 -8.55 -1.72 20.90
CA LYS A 176 -7.87 -0.43 21.14
C LYS A 176 -8.33 0.66 20.17
N LEU A 177 -8.56 0.31 18.92
CA LEU A 177 -9.10 1.23 17.92
C LEU A 177 -10.49 1.74 18.35
N GLY A 178 -11.34 0.84 18.85
CA GLY A 178 -12.64 1.20 19.38
C GLY A 178 -13.68 1.50 18.30
N ASP A 179 -14.66 2.33 18.67
CA ASP A 179 -15.82 2.68 17.83
C ASP A 179 -15.73 4.13 17.32
N LYS A 180 -16.56 4.47 16.32
CA LYS A 180 -16.59 5.78 15.65
C LYS A 180 -15.25 6.15 15.00
N LYS A 181 -14.67 5.19 14.30
CA LYS A 181 -13.35 5.33 13.66
C LYS A 181 -13.44 5.14 12.14
N ILE A 182 -12.49 5.76 11.46
CA ILE A 182 -12.27 5.59 10.03
C ILE A 182 -10.95 4.86 9.82
N LEU A 183 -10.98 3.79 9.02
CA LEU A 183 -9.81 2.98 8.70
C LEU A 183 -9.57 3.00 7.18
N PHE A 184 -8.38 3.41 6.76
CA PHE A 184 -7.93 3.34 5.38
C PHE A 184 -6.90 2.23 5.21
N ASN A 185 -7.05 1.42 4.16
CA ASN A 185 -6.01 0.53 3.70
C ASN A 185 -5.87 0.59 2.17
N THR A 186 -4.76 1.12 1.72
CA THR A 186 -4.37 1.22 0.31
C THR A 186 -3.17 0.32 0.00
N GLY A 187 -2.90 -0.64 0.88
CA GLY A 187 -1.88 -1.67 0.68
C GLY A 187 -2.29 -2.72 -0.35
N LEU A 188 -1.42 -3.71 -0.57
CA LEU A 188 -1.66 -4.81 -1.53
C LEU A 188 -2.35 -6.03 -0.89
N SER A 189 -2.58 -5.99 0.42
CA SER A 189 -3.23 -7.05 1.22
C SER A 189 -3.86 -6.42 2.45
N PRO A 190 -4.81 -7.12 3.14
CA PRO A 190 -5.35 -6.61 4.38
C PRO A 190 -4.25 -6.45 5.44
N ALA A 191 -4.43 -5.42 6.28
CA ALA A 191 -3.58 -5.12 7.43
C ALA A 191 -4.11 -5.79 8.72
N TRP A 192 -5.13 -6.63 8.61
CA TRP A 192 -5.93 -7.17 9.70
C TRP A 192 -6.30 -8.64 9.55
N ASP A 193 -6.65 -9.26 10.68
CA ASP A 193 -7.37 -10.53 10.69
C ASP A 193 -8.85 -10.30 10.37
N GLU A 194 -9.43 -11.12 9.51
CA GLU A 194 -10.78 -10.90 8.95
C GLU A 194 -11.89 -10.93 10.00
N GLU A 195 -11.90 -11.94 10.89
CA GLU A 195 -12.97 -12.08 11.90
C GLU A 195 -13.04 -10.88 12.85
N PRO A 196 -11.92 -10.40 13.47
CA PRO A 196 -11.92 -9.18 14.26
C PRO A 196 -12.32 -7.94 13.48
N PHE A 197 -11.91 -7.82 12.21
CA PHE A 197 -12.26 -6.72 11.34
C PHE A 197 -13.78 -6.67 11.07
N VAL A 198 -14.40 -7.80 10.70
CA VAL A 198 -15.85 -7.87 10.47
C VAL A 198 -16.63 -7.53 11.73
N LYS A 199 -16.17 -8.00 12.89
CA LYS A 199 -16.77 -7.65 14.18
C LYS A 199 -16.67 -6.15 14.46
N TRP A 200 -15.54 -5.54 14.17
CA TRP A 200 -15.32 -4.08 14.31
C TRP A 200 -16.20 -3.28 13.34
N LEU A 201 -16.37 -3.72 12.09
CA LEU A 201 -17.27 -3.10 11.12
C LEU A 201 -18.75 -3.13 11.56
N SER A 202 -19.15 -4.04 12.45
CA SER A 202 -20.51 -4.10 12.99
C SER A 202 -20.85 -2.94 13.92
N GLY A 203 -19.84 -2.16 14.38
CA GLY A 203 -20.00 -0.93 15.12
C GLY A 203 -20.24 0.27 14.20
N ASN A 204 -20.16 1.47 14.77
CA ASN A 204 -20.26 2.71 14.00
C ASN A 204 -18.88 3.10 13.44
N ASN A 205 -18.38 2.32 12.50
CA ASN A 205 -17.04 2.44 11.94
C ASN A 205 -17.11 2.46 10.40
N LEU A 206 -16.08 2.98 9.74
CA LEU A 206 -16.03 3.06 8.28
C LEU A 206 -14.65 2.62 7.77
N CYS A 207 -14.63 1.78 6.74
CA CYS A 207 -13.40 1.32 6.11
C CYS A 207 -13.34 1.73 4.64
N PHE A 208 -12.21 2.32 4.25
CA PHE A 208 -11.89 2.67 2.87
C PHE A 208 -10.73 1.81 2.34
N CYS A 209 -10.96 1.18 1.20
CA CYS A 209 -9.94 0.44 0.47
C CYS A 209 -9.98 0.81 -1.01
N ASP A 210 -8.83 0.81 -1.68
CA ASP A 210 -8.79 1.01 -3.12
C ASP A 210 -9.06 -0.28 -3.89
N THR A 211 -8.54 -1.42 -3.44
CA THR A 211 -8.66 -2.71 -4.10
C THR A 211 -9.33 -3.76 -3.21
N VAL A 212 -9.91 -4.78 -3.85
CA VAL A 212 -10.42 -5.97 -3.17
C VAL A 212 -9.31 -6.71 -2.41
N GLY A 213 -8.07 -6.67 -2.95
CA GLY A 213 -6.91 -7.25 -2.27
C GLY A 213 -6.55 -6.54 -0.97
N ALA A 214 -6.67 -5.22 -0.92
CA ALA A 214 -6.49 -4.42 0.29
C ALA A 214 -7.58 -4.69 1.34
N LEU A 215 -8.81 -4.93 0.88
CA LEU A 215 -9.96 -5.22 1.73
C LEU A 215 -9.89 -6.60 2.38
N GLY A 216 -9.39 -7.60 1.66
CA GLY A 216 -9.27 -9.00 2.11
C GLY A 216 -10.18 -9.98 1.36
N GLY A 217 -11.22 -9.51 0.67
CA GLY A 217 -12.10 -10.39 -0.11
C GLY A 217 -13.30 -9.68 -0.70
N ALA A 218 -13.83 -10.23 -1.80
CA ALA A 218 -14.98 -9.66 -2.50
C ALA A 218 -16.29 -9.77 -1.68
N HIS A 219 -16.39 -10.72 -0.75
CA HIS A 219 -17.56 -10.91 0.12
C HIS A 219 -17.78 -9.73 1.09
N LEU A 220 -16.75 -8.90 1.31
CA LEU A 220 -16.82 -7.71 2.16
C LEU A 220 -17.32 -6.45 1.43
N LEU A 221 -17.40 -6.49 0.09
CA LEU A 221 -17.76 -5.32 -0.73
C LEU A 221 -19.18 -4.79 -0.46
N GLU A 222 -20.10 -5.67 -0.10
CA GLU A 222 -21.50 -5.29 0.14
C GLU A 222 -21.76 -4.83 1.59
N HIS A 223 -20.73 -4.87 2.45
CA HIS A 223 -20.89 -4.40 3.82
C HIS A 223 -21.17 -2.89 3.84
N PRO A 224 -22.21 -2.40 4.54
CA PRO A 224 -22.64 -0.99 4.49
C PRO A 224 -21.57 -0.01 4.98
N HIS A 225 -20.61 -0.46 5.77
CA HIS A 225 -19.51 0.32 6.32
C HIS A 225 -18.19 0.15 5.54
N VAL A 226 -18.24 -0.42 4.34
CA VAL A 226 -17.08 -0.56 3.44
C VAL A 226 -17.25 0.35 2.24
N ARG A 227 -16.21 1.05 1.89
CA ARG A 227 -16.07 1.84 0.65
C ARG A 227 -14.84 1.33 -0.10
N CYS A 228 -15.06 0.64 -1.19
CA CYS A 228 -13.98 0.09 -2.01
C CYS A 228 -14.18 0.45 -3.47
N VAL A 229 -13.23 1.18 -4.06
CA VAL A 229 -13.30 1.58 -5.48
C VAL A 229 -12.97 0.45 -6.44
N GLN A 230 -12.47 -0.68 -5.93
CA GLN A 230 -12.12 -1.89 -6.69
C GLN A 230 -11.09 -1.63 -7.82
N ALA A 231 -10.28 -0.60 -7.67
CA ALA A 231 -9.24 -0.24 -8.62
C ALA A 231 -8.02 0.30 -7.88
N SER A 232 -6.83 -0.10 -8.32
CA SER A 232 -5.59 0.42 -7.73
C SER A 232 -5.44 1.92 -8.03
N THR A 233 -5.46 2.72 -7.00
CA THR A 233 -5.33 4.19 -7.08
C THR A 233 -3.92 4.64 -7.47
N GLY A 234 -2.91 3.80 -7.26
CA GLY A 234 -1.55 4.02 -7.75
C GLY A 234 -1.34 3.76 -9.25
N ARG A 235 -2.38 3.41 -10.03
CA ARG A 235 -2.30 3.15 -11.48
C ARG A 235 -2.74 4.36 -12.28
N THR A 236 -2.01 5.44 -12.19
CA THR A 236 -2.23 6.64 -12.98
C THR A 236 -1.31 6.68 -14.20
N ARG A 237 -1.63 7.54 -15.18
CA ARG A 237 -0.75 7.78 -16.33
C ARG A 237 0.66 8.18 -15.87
N GLN A 238 0.74 9.12 -14.95
CA GLN A 238 2.02 9.61 -14.42
C GLN A 238 2.79 8.54 -13.63
N ALA A 239 2.08 7.64 -12.95
CA ALA A 239 2.72 6.49 -12.32
C ALA A 239 3.37 5.56 -13.34
N PHE A 240 2.72 5.30 -14.47
CA PHE A 240 3.30 4.51 -15.55
C PHE A 240 4.48 5.21 -16.25
N ASP A 241 4.42 6.53 -16.40
CA ASP A 241 5.56 7.32 -16.91
C ASP A 241 6.78 7.15 -15.98
N ARG A 242 6.62 7.38 -14.67
CA ARG A 242 7.67 7.16 -13.66
C ARG A 242 8.18 5.71 -13.60
N LEU A 243 7.26 4.74 -13.75
CA LEU A 243 7.61 3.33 -13.82
C LEU A 243 8.52 3.06 -15.02
N SER A 244 8.15 3.55 -16.20
CA SER A 244 8.91 3.36 -17.43
C SER A 244 10.31 3.97 -17.33
N GLU A 245 10.42 5.19 -16.82
CA GLU A 245 11.70 5.87 -16.60
C GLU A 245 12.63 5.04 -15.67
N LYS A 246 12.09 4.53 -14.56
CA LYS A 246 12.86 3.72 -13.60
C LYS A 246 13.27 2.36 -14.19
N VAL A 247 12.42 1.72 -14.99
CA VAL A 247 12.76 0.46 -15.66
C VAL A 247 13.88 0.70 -16.66
N LEU A 248 13.78 1.74 -17.50
CA LEU A 248 14.82 2.10 -18.47
C LEU A 248 16.14 2.47 -17.79
N ALA A 249 16.10 3.20 -16.68
CA ALA A 249 17.30 3.52 -15.91
C ALA A 249 18.00 2.26 -15.39
N ASN A 250 17.25 1.32 -14.80
CA ASN A 250 17.80 0.05 -14.32
C ASN A 250 18.43 -0.79 -15.47
N LEU A 251 17.79 -0.80 -16.63
CA LEU A 251 18.29 -1.52 -17.80
C LEU A 251 19.56 -0.86 -18.35
N SER A 252 19.59 0.47 -18.42
CA SER A 252 20.77 1.23 -18.86
C SER A 252 21.96 1.03 -17.91
N GLU A 253 21.72 1.01 -16.59
CA GLU A 253 22.76 0.73 -15.59
C GLU A 253 23.32 -0.70 -15.71
N TYR A 254 22.49 -1.66 -16.12
CA TYR A 254 22.93 -3.03 -16.33
C TYR A 254 23.83 -3.16 -17.57
N ASN A 255 23.53 -2.43 -18.64
CA ASN A 255 24.22 -2.51 -19.93
C ASN A 255 25.43 -1.57 -20.08
N GLY A 256 25.66 -0.66 -19.14
CA GLY A 256 26.77 0.31 -19.13
C GLY A 256 27.91 -0.12 -18.29
#